data_320d30d3b04affc84fb07ef53b91abaf
#
_entry.id   320d30d3b04affc84fb07ef53b91abaf
#
_cell.length_a   1.000
_cell.length_b   1.000
_cell.length_c   1.000
_cell.angle_alpha   90.00
_cell.angle_beta   90.00
_cell.angle_gamma   90.00
#
_symmetry.space_group_name_H-M   'P 1'
#
loop_
_entity.id
_entity.type
_entity.pdbx_description
1 polymer ?
#
loop_
_entity_poly.entity_id
_entity_poly.type
_entity_poly.pdbx_seq_one_letter_code
_entity_poly.pdbx_strand_id
1 'polypeptide(L)'
;MKIIFSTVISLSLVFAVGEPTWFATGELPQYSIRYNFVGVGEGTTFSTAQSAAQAAIAAQLEVTVASTIEMHTEAIETENSSYFRDTFKQSTESTINQSVKGIEVVKKLKSNGKYYVFAVLNKTRYMNSLKVELDQLWTKISSYVVDARGFTKEGRIFPALENYMDVQEFIPGFYTKKAFYDALSPIPFRISQDITMGNVLTEMRDILSGVKIEIESGNKQSALIGGPLPNPLVFNVYLKQKKNKIPISGIPIIIKYISYITKIIILNILNANILKHFFIHLNNMSRFKIKP
;
A
#
# COMPACT_ATOMS: atom_id res chain seq x y z
N MET A 1 24.97 67.46 63.20
CA MET A 1 25.17 66.05 62.86
C MET A 1 24.03 65.64 61.92
N LYS A 2 24.28 65.67 60.61
CA LYS A 2 23.27 65.31 59.57
C LYS A 2 23.54 63.88 59.14
N ILE A 3 22.59 62.98 59.42
CA ILE A 3 22.62 61.60 58.99
C ILE A 3 21.98 61.51 57.57
N ILE A 4 22.79 61.23 56.60
CA ILE A 4 22.34 60.96 55.19
C ILE A 4 21.98 59.53 55.13
N PHE A 5 20.66 59.21 54.97
CA PHE A 5 20.17 57.90 54.65
C PHE A 5 20.35 57.68 53.15
N SER A 6 21.31 56.81 52.78
CA SER A 6 21.52 56.36 51.38
C SER A 6 20.61 55.20 51.15
N THR A 7 19.52 55.40 50.42
CA THR A 7 18.62 54.30 49.98
C THR A 7 19.20 53.69 48.74
N VAL A 8 19.78 52.48 48.85
CA VAL A 8 20.22 51.66 47.72
C VAL A 8 18.98 51.03 47.12
N ILE A 9 18.52 51.56 46.00
CA ILE A 9 17.48 50.90 45.16
C ILE A 9 18.15 49.77 44.34
N SER A 10 18.01 48.55 44.81
CA SER A 10 18.38 47.36 44.03
C SER A 10 17.41 47.20 42.90
N LEU A 11 17.79 47.60 41.68
CA LEU A 11 17.05 47.40 40.47
C LEU A 11 17.24 45.93 40.06
N SER A 12 16.32 45.05 40.48
CA SER A 12 16.26 43.65 40.01
C SER A 12 15.82 43.68 38.57
N LEU A 13 16.77 43.58 37.64
CA LEU A 13 16.49 43.29 36.23
C LEU A 13 15.89 41.84 36.12
N VAL A 14 14.58 41.77 36.17
CA VAL A 14 13.85 40.58 35.77
C VAL A 14 14.00 40.46 34.24
N PHE A 15 14.98 39.71 33.81
CA PHE A 15 15.00 39.25 32.42
C PHE A 15 13.75 38.41 32.24
N ALA A 16 12.69 38.95 31.66
CA ALA A 16 11.61 38.19 31.08
C ALA A 16 12.25 37.34 29.98
N VAL A 17 12.55 36.09 30.30
CA VAL A 17 13.00 35.11 29.29
C VAL A 17 11.80 34.92 28.36
N GLY A 18 11.79 35.68 27.25
CA GLY A 18 10.80 35.63 26.22
C GLY A 18 10.87 34.30 25.48
N GLU A 19 10.20 34.26 24.39
CA GLU A 19 10.29 33.16 23.41
C GLU A 19 11.75 32.92 23.03
N PRO A 20 12.23 31.64 23.01
CA PRO A 20 13.63 31.36 22.68
C PRO A 20 13.91 31.65 21.21
N THR A 21 15.08 32.25 20.92
CA THR A 21 15.46 32.68 19.56
C THR A 21 15.36 31.52 18.54
N TRP A 22 15.78 30.32 18.92
CA TRP A 22 15.72 29.14 18.05
C TRP A 22 14.28 28.70 17.74
N PHE A 23 13.31 29.03 18.58
CA PHE A 23 11.90 28.80 18.33
C PHE A 23 11.36 29.83 17.33
N ALA A 24 11.65 31.12 17.55
CA ALA A 24 11.23 32.20 16.67
C ALA A 24 11.81 32.10 15.27
N THR A 25 13.07 31.67 15.14
CA THR A 25 13.73 31.52 13.84
C THR A 25 13.47 30.13 13.17
N GLY A 26 13.11 29.11 13.96
CA GLY A 26 13.06 27.73 13.48
C GLY A 26 14.44 27.15 13.15
N GLU A 27 15.53 27.73 13.69
CA GLU A 27 16.90 27.37 13.32
C GLU A 27 17.74 26.99 14.53
N LEU A 28 18.54 25.94 14.37
CA LEU A 28 19.68 25.60 15.22
C LEU A 28 20.88 25.30 14.33
N PRO A 29 22.07 25.92 14.55
CA PRO A 29 23.22 25.80 13.65
C PRO A 29 23.66 24.35 13.36
N GLN A 30 23.53 23.45 14.36
CA GLN A 30 23.89 22.05 14.23
C GLN A 30 22.86 21.20 13.47
N TYR A 31 21.66 21.73 13.18
CA TYR A 31 20.57 21.01 12.50
C TYR A 31 20.09 21.77 11.28
N SER A 32 20.94 21.84 10.26
CA SER A 32 20.61 22.52 9.00
C SER A 32 19.40 21.86 8.32
N ILE A 33 18.48 22.67 7.82
CA ILE A 33 17.30 22.26 7.02
C ILE A 33 17.68 21.52 5.73
N ARG A 34 18.92 21.68 5.28
CA ARG A 34 19.46 20.92 4.14
C ARG A 34 19.44 19.42 4.42
N TYR A 35 19.78 19.01 5.64
CA TYR A 35 19.95 17.60 6.02
C TYR A 35 18.85 17.09 6.94
N ASN A 36 18.00 17.96 7.43
CA ASN A 36 16.94 17.63 8.38
C ASN A 36 15.61 18.27 7.96
N PHE A 37 14.52 17.59 8.27
CA PHE A 37 13.25 18.27 8.49
C PHE A 37 13.27 18.80 9.90
N VAL A 38 12.80 20.01 10.09
CA VAL A 38 12.86 20.72 11.36
C VAL A 38 11.45 21.16 11.76
N GLY A 39 11.06 20.85 12.98
CA GLY A 39 9.80 21.31 13.55
C GLY A 39 10.00 22.01 14.87
N VAL A 40 9.30 23.11 15.05
CA VAL A 40 9.19 23.79 16.33
C VAL A 40 7.75 23.71 16.82
N GLY A 41 7.58 23.57 18.13
CA GLY A 41 6.26 23.48 18.74
C GLY A 41 6.22 24.14 20.10
N GLU A 42 5.09 24.76 20.42
CA GLU A 42 4.79 25.29 21.76
C GLU A 42 3.56 24.61 22.34
N GLY A 43 3.46 24.63 23.67
CA GLY A 43 2.30 24.08 24.37
C GLY A 43 2.35 24.35 25.86
N THR A 44 1.22 24.19 26.53
CA THR A 44 1.14 24.31 27.99
C THR A 44 1.77 23.12 28.71
N THR A 45 1.92 21.98 28.00
CA THR A 45 2.63 20.80 28.46
C THR A 45 3.75 20.43 27.48
N PHE A 46 4.73 19.66 27.95
CA PHE A 46 5.80 19.15 27.08
C PHE A 46 5.22 18.29 25.94
N SER A 47 4.24 17.44 26.24
CA SER A 47 3.59 16.57 25.25
C SER A 47 2.90 17.37 24.15
N THR A 48 2.16 18.45 24.48
CA THR A 48 1.52 19.29 23.47
C THR A 48 2.52 20.02 22.59
N ALA A 49 3.61 20.55 23.18
CA ALA A 49 4.68 21.20 22.43
C ALA A 49 5.42 20.20 21.51
N GLN A 50 5.68 18.98 21.99
CA GLN A 50 6.28 17.92 21.19
C GLN A 50 5.39 17.52 20.02
N SER A 51 4.09 17.30 20.26
CA SER A 51 3.13 16.97 19.21
C SER A 51 3.04 18.06 18.15
N ALA A 52 3.07 19.33 18.54
CA ALA A 52 3.09 20.46 17.60
C ALA A 52 4.36 20.47 16.72
N ALA A 53 5.54 20.21 17.31
CA ALA A 53 6.79 20.11 16.56
C ALA A 53 6.79 18.91 15.59
N GLN A 54 6.24 17.76 16.01
CA GLN A 54 6.10 16.58 15.17
C GLN A 54 5.12 16.82 14.00
N ALA A 55 4.00 17.49 14.26
CA ALA A 55 3.04 17.86 13.22
C ALA A 55 3.66 18.81 12.17
N ALA A 56 4.52 19.74 12.59
CA ALA A 56 5.24 20.63 11.68
C ALA A 56 6.20 19.86 10.75
N ILE A 57 6.86 18.81 11.24
CA ILE A 57 7.70 17.93 10.41
C ILE A 57 6.84 17.07 9.48
N ALA A 58 5.74 16.51 9.97
CA ALA A 58 4.82 15.70 9.17
C ALA A 58 4.26 16.50 7.97
N ALA A 59 3.87 17.76 8.20
CA ALA A 59 3.41 18.66 7.13
C ALA A 59 4.51 18.94 6.09
N GLN A 60 5.77 19.10 6.49
CA GLN A 60 6.89 19.26 5.55
C GLN A 60 7.13 18.00 4.72
N LEU A 61 7.03 16.82 5.32
CA LEU A 61 7.10 15.54 4.60
C LEU A 61 5.98 15.44 3.57
N GLU A 62 4.74 15.71 3.97
CA GLU A 62 3.57 15.66 3.08
C GLU A 62 3.77 16.56 1.85
N VAL A 63 4.17 17.81 2.05
CA VAL A 63 4.45 18.74 0.94
C VAL A 63 5.60 18.24 0.05
N THR A 64 6.66 17.70 0.67
CA THR A 64 7.84 17.22 -0.08
C THR A 64 7.50 16.05 -1.00
N VAL A 65 6.59 15.16 -0.59
CA VAL A 65 6.26 13.95 -1.35
C VAL A 65 5.02 14.11 -2.23
N ALA A 66 4.23 15.17 -2.07
CA ALA A 66 2.94 15.36 -2.74
C ALA A 66 3.00 15.15 -4.27
N SER A 67 3.95 15.80 -4.94
CA SER A 67 4.10 15.69 -6.41
C SER A 67 4.51 14.29 -6.85
N THR A 68 5.35 13.61 -6.07
CA THR A 68 5.78 12.24 -6.37
C THR A 68 4.65 11.25 -6.15
N ILE A 69 3.83 11.47 -5.12
CA ILE A 69 2.62 10.68 -4.85
C ILE A 69 1.63 10.83 -6.00
N GLU A 70 1.38 12.06 -6.46
CA GLU A 70 0.49 12.35 -7.58
C GLU A 70 0.90 11.60 -8.84
N MET A 71 2.17 11.66 -9.25
CA MET A 71 2.70 10.91 -10.40
C MET A 71 2.51 9.40 -10.26
N HIS A 72 2.71 8.84 -9.07
CA HIS A 72 2.50 7.41 -8.84
C HIS A 72 1.02 7.03 -8.84
N THR A 73 0.15 7.91 -8.33
CA THR A 73 -1.30 7.70 -8.34
C THR A 73 -1.83 7.68 -9.77
N GLU A 74 -1.45 8.64 -10.61
CA GLU A 74 -1.84 8.68 -12.02
C GLU A 74 -1.40 7.42 -12.79
N ALA A 75 -0.18 6.92 -12.54
CA ALA A 75 0.32 5.70 -13.15
C ALA A 75 -0.50 4.45 -12.75
N ILE A 76 -1.10 4.45 -11.56
CA ILE A 76 -1.95 3.36 -11.06
C ILE A 76 -3.40 3.52 -11.54
N GLU A 77 -3.90 4.74 -11.70
CA GLU A 77 -5.30 5.04 -12.05
C GLU A 77 -5.67 4.64 -13.49
N THR A 78 -4.70 4.51 -14.40
CA THR A 78 -4.97 4.14 -15.79
C THR A 78 -5.61 2.75 -15.95
N GLU A 79 -5.66 1.93 -14.89
CA GLU A 79 -6.16 0.55 -14.98
C GLU A 79 -7.25 0.13 -13.98
N ASN A 80 -7.80 0.96 -13.15
CA ASN A 80 -8.90 0.67 -12.22
C ASN A 80 -8.61 0.88 -10.72
N SER A 81 -9.38 1.70 -10.17
CA SER A 81 -10.31 1.53 -9.05
C SER A 81 -10.05 2.43 -7.87
N SER A 82 -11.16 2.99 -7.38
CA SER A 82 -11.30 3.64 -6.07
C SER A 82 -10.59 2.88 -4.94
N TYR A 83 -10.58 1.54 -4.97
CA TYR A 83 -9.90 0.71 -3.98
C TYR A 83 -8.40 1.00 -3.87
N PHE A 84 -7.66 1.07 -4.99
CA PHE A 84 -6.22 1.38 -4.94
C PHE A 84 -5.94 2.80 -4.49
N ARG A 85 -6.77 3.75 -4.91
CA ARG A 85 -6.67 5.13 -4.45
C ARG A 85 -6.86 5.24 -2.95
N ASP A 86 -7.91 4.61 -2.41
CA ASP A 86 -8.20 4.63 -0.98
C ASP A 86 -7.11 3.92 -0.17
N THR A 87 -6.66 2.76 -0.63
CA THR A 87 -5.57 2.01 0.03
C THR A 87 -4.24 2.76 -0.04
N PHE A 88 -3.94 3.40 -1.18
CA PHE A 88 -2.74 4.22 -1.34
C PHE A 88 -2.77 5.44 -0.43
N LYS A 89 -3.92 6.12 -0.30
CA LYS A 89 -4.12 7.23 0.64
C LYS A 89 -3.90 6.78 2.08
N GLN A 90 -4.52 5.69 2.51
CA GLN A 90 -4.33 5.12 3.85
C GLN A 90 -2.87 4.73 4.11
N SER A 91 -2.20 4.15 3.12
CA SER A 91 -0.78 3.81 3.19
C SER A 91 0.09 5.06 3.33
N THR A 92 -0.25 6.15 2.65
CA THR A 92 0.46 7.43 2.75
C THR A 92 0.33 8.02 4.16
N GLU A 93 -0.88 8.09 4.69
CA GLU A 93 -1.13 8.55 6.07
C GLU A 93 -0.40 7.68 7.09
N SER A 94 -0.41 6.36 6.91
CA SER A 94 0.32 5.42 7.76
C SER A 94 1.84 5.65 7.70
N THR A 95 2.40 5.89 6.52
CA THR A 95 3.83 6.14 6.34
C THR A 95 4.26 7.44 7.00
N ILE A 96 3.46 8.51 6.89
CA ILE A 96 3.68 9.77 7.61
C ILE A 96 3.66 9.53 9.13
N ASN A 97 2.65 8.82 9.63
CA ASN A 97 2.53 8.51 11.06
C ASN A 97 3.69 7.65 11.58
N GLN A 98 4.24 6.75 10.76
CA GLN A 98 5.43 5.97 11.11
C GLN A 98 6.69 6.84 11.15
N SER A 99 6.82 7.82 10.25
CA SER A 99 7.97 8.73 10.21
C SER A 99 8.07 9.58 11.48
N VAL A 100 6.92 9.89 12.12
CA VAL A 100 6.87 10.61 13.40
C VAL A 100 7.65 9.88 14.49
N LYS A 101 7.73 8.55 14.47
CA LYS A 101 8.52 7.75 15.44
C LYS A 101 10.03 7.97 15.32
N GLY A 102 10.52 8.40 14.15
CA GLY A 102 11.94 8.72 13.92
C GLY A 102 12.31 10.17 14.25
N ILE A 103 11.36 10.98 14.69
CA ILE A 103 11.59 12.38 15.06
C ILE A 103 12.25 12.47 16.43
N GLU A 104 13.36 13.17 16.51
CA GLU A 104 14.12 13.38 17.74
C GLU A 104 13.87 14.80 18.29
N VAL A 105 13.55 14.91 19.58
CA VAL A 105 13.53 16.20 20.28
C VAL A 105 14.97 16.53 20.68
N VAL A 106 15.53 17.55 20.05
CA VAL A 106 16.93 17.95 20.24
C VAL A 106 17.10 19.15 21.18
N LYS A 107 16.03 19.93 21.38
CA LYS A 107 16.02 21.02 22.34
C LYS A 107 14.65 21.24 22.93
N LYS A 108 14.61 21.57 24.22
CA LYS A 108 13.39 21.94 24.94
C LYS A 108 13.67 23.04 25.94
N LEU A 109 12.71 23.92 26.14
CA LEU A 109 12.75 25.00 27.17
C LEU A 109 11.35 25.17 27.76
N LYS A 110 11.28 25.45 29.04
CA LYS A 110 10.07 25.95 29.71
C LYS A 110 10.26 27.40 30.07
N SER A 111 9.40 28.28 29.57
CA SER A 111 9.43 29.74 29.84
C SER A 111 8.00 30.25 29.89
N ASN A 112 7.71 31.13 30.84
CA ASN A 112 6.40 31.81 31.01
C ASN A 112 5.21 30.83 31.00
N GLY A 113 5.34 29.67 31.67
CA GLY A 113 4.28 28.68 31.75
C GLY A 113 4.09 27.83 30.48
N LYS A 114 4.86 28.07 29.42
CA LYS A 114 4.83 27.34 28.16
C LYS A 114 6.08 26.47 28.00
N TYR A 115 5.93 25.38 27.28
CA TYR A 115 7.02 24.54 26.79
C TYR A 115 7.28 24.87 25.31
N TYR A 116 8.55 24.97 24.96
CA TYR A 116 9.04 25.12 23.58
C TYR A 116 9.88 23.91 23.23
N VAL A 117 9.64 23.33 22.06
CA VAL A 117 10.32 22.13 21.59
C VAL A 117 10.88 22.39 20.20
N PHE A 118 12.13 21.95 19.99
CA PHE A 118 12.75 21.85 18.68
C PHE A 118 12.99 20.37 18.37
N ALA A 119 12.41 19.90 17.28
CA ALA A 119 12.48 18.53 16.85
C ALA A 119 13.08 18.41 15.43
N VAL A 120 13.71 17.30 15.15
CA VAL A 120 14.34 17.04 13.85
C VAL A 120 14.07 15.63 13.38
N LEU A 121 13.96 15.47 12.06
CA LEU A 121 14.02 14.18 11.36
C LEU A 121 15.17 14.23 10.36
N ASN A 122 16.21 13.42 10.58
CA ASN A 122 17.35 13.38 9.67
C ASN A 122 16.96 12.72 8.34
N LYS A 123 17.09 13.49 7.25
CA LYS A 123 16.66 13.06 5.89
C LYS A 123 17.40 11.82 5.41
N THR A 124 18.72 11.76 5.63
CA THR A 124 19.54 10.61 5.19
C THR A 124 19.19 9.35 5.96
N ARG A 125 19.04 9.43 7.29
CA ARG A 125 18.65 8.28 8.11
C ARG A 125 17.26 7.77 7.72
N TYR A 126 16.31 8.69 7.53
CA TYR A 126 14.95 8.35 7.10
C TYR A 126 14.93 7.70 5.71
N MET A 127 15.64 8.28 4.74
CA MET A 127 15.77 7.72 3.40
C MET A 127 16.40 6.31 3.42
N ASN A 128 17.44 6.09 4.24
CA ASN A 128 18.06 4.76 4.38
C ASN A 128 17.11 3.73 4.99
N SER A 129 16.28 4.14 5.98
CA SER A 129 15.24 3.28 6.55
C SER A 129 14.21 2.88 5.48
N LEU A 130 13.72 3.86 4.69
CA LEU A 130 12.80 3.59 3.58
C LEU A 130 13.41 2.63 2.55
N LYS A 131 14.71 2.79 2.25
CA LYS A 131 15.39 1.90 1.31
C LYS A 131 15.41 0.46 1.77
N VAL A 132 15.72 0.21 3.04
CA VAL A 132 15.71 -1.14 3.61
C VAL A 132 14.31 -1.76 3.52
N GLU A 133 13.27 -1.01 3.87
CA GLU A 133 11.89 -1.48 3.79
C GLU A 133 11.46 -1.74 2.34
N LEU A 134 11.89 -0.89 1.40
CA LEU A 134 11.62 -1.08 -0.04
C LEU A 134 12.31 -2.32 -0.59
N ASP A 135 13.59 -2.55 -0.24
CA ASP A 135 14.32 -3.74 -0.67
C ASP A 135 13.62 -5.03 -0.18
N GLN A 136 13.14 -5.03 1.07
CA GLN A 136 12.39 -6.15 1.65
C GLN A 136 11.05 -6.39 0.94
N LEU A 137 10.26 -5.32 0.74
CA LEU A 137 8.97 -5.41 0.05
C LEU A 137 9.15 -5.83 -1.41
N TRP A 138 10.16 -5.29 -2.09
CA TRP A 138 10.43 -5.64 -3.49
C TRP A 138 10.86 -7.09 -3.65
N THR A 139 11.71 -7.58 -2.75
CA THR A 139 12.10 -8.99 -2.73
C THR A 139 10.89 -9.89 -2.55
N LYS A 140 9.99 -9.54 -1.63
CA LYS A 140 8.77 -10.28 -1.37
C LYS A 140 7.83 -10.27 -2.58
N ILE A 141 7.54 -9.09 -3.14
CA ILE A 141 6.70 -8.93 -4.34
C ILE A 141 7.27 -9.76 -5.51
N SER A 142 8.59 -9.64 -5.76
CA SER A 142 9.24 -10.35 -6.85
C SER A 142 9.17 -11.87 -6.69
N SER A 143 9.36 -12.38 -5.47
CA SER A 143 9.22 -13.81 -5.18
C SER A 143 7.81 -14.32 -5.48
N TYR A 144 6.79 -13.65 -4.98
CA TYR A 144 5.39 -14.06 -5.24
C TYR A 144 5.03 -14.03 -6.73
N VAL A 145 5.51 -13.03 -7.48
CA VAL A 145 5.27 -12.98 -8.94
C VAL A 145 5.96 -14.14 -9.67
N VAL A 146 7.22 -14.44 -9.29
CA VAL A 146 7.96 -15.57 -9.87
C VAL A 146 7.25 -16.88 -9.59
N ASP A 147 6.83 -17.11 -8.35
CA ASP A 147 6.10 -18.30 -7.94
C ASP A 147 4.75 -18.43 -8.65
N ALA A 148 3.99 -17.34 -8.75
CA ALA A 148 2.72 -17.28 -9.47
C ALA A 148 2.89 -17.67 -10.95
N ARG A 149 3.92 -17.13 -11.61
CA ARG A 149 4.26 -17.48 -13.01
C ARG A 149 4.67 -18.95 -13.15
N GLY A 150 5.41 -19.48 -12.15
CA GLY A 150 5.76 -20.89 -12.08
C GLY A 150 4.53 -21.78 -11.98
N PHE A 151 3.66 -21.52 -11.00
CA PHE A 151 2.40 -22.25 -10.81
C PHE A 151 1.48 -22.18 -12.05
N THR A 152 1.43 -21.03 -12.70
CA THR A 152 0.65 -20.87 -13.95
C THR A 152 1.15 -21.79 -15.06
N LYS A 153 2.47 -21.94 -15.22
CA LYS A 153 3.07 -22.85 -16.20
C LYS A 153 2.80 -24.32 -15.89
N GLU A 154 2.66 -24.66 -14.62
CA GLU A 154 2.32 -26.01 -14.15
C GLU A 154 0.81 -26.31 -14.17
N GLY A 155 -0.04 -25.34 -14.52
CA GLY A 155 -1.49 -25.47 -14.47
C GLY A 155 -2.08 -25.41 -13.05
N ARG A 156 -1.32 -24.99 -12.08
CA ARG A 156 -1.71 -24.81 -10.68
C ARG A 156 -2.31 -23.41 -10.48
N ILE A 157 -3.53 -23.24 -10.96
CA ILE A 157 -4.16 -21.92 -11.10
C ILE A 157 -4.46 -21.26 -9.75
N PHE A 158 -4.94 -22.02 -8.75
CA PHE A 158 -5.27 -21.44 -7.43
C PHE A 158 -4.05 -20.89 -6.70
N PRO A 159 -2.95 -21.63 -6.52
CA PRO A 159 -1.73 -21.09 -5.94
C PRO A 159 -1.17 -19.88 -6.71
N ALA A 160 -1.30 -19.87 -8.05
CA ALA A 160 -0.89 -18.73 -8.85
C ALA A 160 -1.71 -17.48 -8.52
N LEU A 161 -3.04 -17.61 -8.46
CA LEU A 161 -3.94 -16.49 -8.13
C LEU A 161 -3.75 -16.02 -6.68
N GLU A 162 -3.55 -16.93 -5.74
CA GLU A 162 -3.25 -16.58 -4.33
C GLU A 162 -1.99 -15.72 -4.23
N ASN A 163 -0.90 -16.12 -4.89
CA ASN A 163 0.33 -15.32 -4.90
C ASN A 163 0.14 -13.94 -5.55
N TYR A 164 -0.62 -13.84 -6.63
CA TYR A 164 -0.92 -12.54 -7.24
C TYR A 164 -1.80 -11.66 -6.33
N MET A 165 -2.73 -12.25 -5.58
CA MET A 165 -3.53 -11.51 -4.60
C MET A 165 -2.66 -10.97 -3.47
N ASP A 166 -1.73 -11.76 -2.95
CA ASP A 166 -0.74 -11.31 -1.96
C ASP A 166 0.10 -10.15 -2.49
N VAL A 167 0.53 -10.21 -3.76
CA VAL A 167 1.22 -9.08 -4.40
C VAL A 167 0.37 -7.82 -4.41
N GLN A 168 -0.93 -7.92 -4.72
CA GLN A 168 -1.84 -6.76 -4.72
C GLN A 168 -1.94 -6.10 -3.34
N GLU A 169 -1.86 -6.87 -2.26
CA GLU A 169 -1.90 -6.35 -0.89
C GLU A 169 -0.65 -5.52 -0.58
N PHE A 170 0.54 -5.93 -1.07
CA PHE A 170 1.81 -5.22 -0.79
C PHE A 170 2.06 -4.00 -1.67
N ILE A 171 1.48 -3.96 -2.86
CA ILE A 171 1.75 -2.93 -3.87
C ILE A 171 1.47 -1.50 -3.39
N PRO A 172 0.33 -1.18 -2.73
CA PRO A 172 0.08 0.19 -2.27
C PRO A 172 1.15 0.68 -1.29
N GLY A 173 1.51 -0.16 -0.30
CA GLY A 173 2.55 0.16 0.67
C GLY A 173 3.94 0.32 0.03
N PHE A 174 4.26 -0.49 -0.96
CA PHE A 174 5.50 -0.39 -1.72
C PHE A 174 5.58 0.93 -2.50
N TYR A 175 4.56 1.27 -3.30
CA TYR A 175 4.57 2.50 -4.09
C TYR A 175 4.54 3.76 -3.22
N THR A 176 3.83 3.72 -2.08
CA THR A 176 3.88 4.80 -1.10
C THR A 176 5.31 5.04 -0.62
N LYS A 177 5.97 3.99 -0.09
CA LYS A 177 7.36 4.11 0.41
C LYS A 177 8.33 4.51 -0.70
N LYS A 178 8.11 4.00 -1.92
CA LYS A 178 8.88 4.39 -3.10
C LYS A 178 8.73 5.88 -3.40
N ALA A 179 7.51 6.44 -3.34
CA ALA A 179 7.28 7.87 -3.54
C ALA A 179 8.05 8.70 -2.49
N PHE A 180 8.02 8.31 -1.22
CA PHE A 180 8.80 8.97 -0.16
C PHE A 180 10.31 8.87 -0.40
N TYR A 181 10.79 7.70 -0.78
CA TYR A 181 12.21 7.52 -1.09
C TYR A 181 12.64 8.35 -2.30
N ASP A 182 11.90 8.29 -3.39
CA ASP A 182 12.21 8.99 -4.65
C ASP A 182 12.17 10.52 -4.48
N ALA A 183 11.28 11.05 -3.63
CA ALA A 183 11.24 12.47 -3.31
C ALA A 183 12.47 12.96 -2.51
N LEU A 184 13.13 12.07 -1.76
CA LEU A 184 14.28 12.39 -0.92
C LEU A 184 15.62 12.01 -1.55
N SER A 185 15.61 11.08 -2.49
CA SER A 185 16.81 10.51 -3.11
C SER A 185 17.10 11.15 -4.47
N PRO A 186 18.38 11.49 -4.76
CA PRO A 186 18.75 11.91 -6.11
C PRO A 186 18.68 10.77 -7.13
N ILE A 187 18.58 9.51 -6.68
CA ILE A 187 18.49 8.33 -7.54
C ILE A 187 17.22 7.59 -7.17
N PRO A 188 16.22 7.49 -8.08
CA PRO A 188 14.98 6.78 -7.83
C PRO A 188 15.20 5.30 -7.52
N PHE A 189 14.33 4.72 -6.72
CA PHE A 189 14.32 3.28 -6.47
C PHE A 189 13.95 2.53 -7.74
N ARG A 190 14.85 1.65 -8.20
CA ARG A 190 14.67 0.90 -9.45
C ARG A 190 13.86 -0.36 -9.21
N ILE A 191 12.88 -0.57 -10.09
CA ILE A 191 12.06 -1.78 -10.15
C ILE A 191 12.22 -2.45 -11.52
N SER A 192 11.94 -3.74 -11.59
CA SER A 192 11.87 -4.44 -12.87
C SER A 192 10.60 -4.02 -13.63
N GLN A 193 10.74 -3.71 -14.92
CA GLN A 193 9.62 -3.25 -15.75
C GLN A 193 8.59 -4.33 -16.04
N ASP A 194 8.94 -5.61 -15.85
CA ASP A 194 8.03 -6.74 -16.03
C ASP A 194 7.19 -7.05 -14.78
N ILE A 195 7.49 -6.40 -13.63
CA ILE A 195 6.72 -6.53 -12.39
C ILE A 195 6.15 -5.16 -12.03
N THR A 196 5.11 -4.77 -12.74
CA THR A 196 4.31 -3.58 -12.45
C THR A 196 2.91 -3.99 -12.01
N MET A 197 2.18 -3.08 -11.40
CA MET A 197 0.78 -3.33 -11.03
C MET A 197 -0.05 -3.75 -12.26
N GLY A 198 0.08 -3.02 -13.36
CA GLY A 198 -0.65 -3.31 -14.60
C GLY A 198 -0.34 -4.71 -15.13
N ASN A 199 0.93 -5.12 -15.11
CA ASN A 199 1.32 -6.45 -15.55
C ASN A 199 0.74 -7.54 -14.65
N VAL A 200 0.80 -7.37 -13.33
CA VAL A 200 0.22 -8.32 -12.36
C VAL A 200 -1.28 -8.49 -12.57
N LEU A 201 -2.03 -7.39 -12.70
CA LEU A 201 -3.48 -7.43 -12.96
C LEU A 201 -3.81 -8.06 -14.31
N THR A 202 -2.99 -7.80 -15.33
CA THR A 202 -3.17 -8.38 -16.66
C THR A 202 -2.93 -9.89 -16.63
N GLU A 203 -1.85 -10.35 -15.98
CA GLU A 203 -1.55 -11.77 -15.82
C GLU A 203 -2.66 -12.51 -15.07
N MET A 204 -3.21 -11.91 -13.99
CA MET A 204 -4.38 -12.47 -13.29
C MET A 204 -5.60 -12.59 -14.21
N ARG A 205 -5.90 -11.55 -14.96
CA ARG A 205 -7.04 -11.51 -15.90
C ARG A 205 -6.87 -12.56 -16.99
N ASP A 206 -5.66 -12.72 -17.53
CA ASP A 206 -5.33 -13.71 -18.55
C ASP A 206 -5.51 -15.14 -18.04
N ILE A 207 -5.12 -15.42 -16.79
CA ILE A 207 -5.37 -16.71 -16.15
C ILE A 207 -6.89 -16.96 -16.09
N LEU A 208 -7.66 -16.02 -15.54
CA LEU A 208 -9.09 -16.20 -15.33
C LEU A 208 -9.87 -16.34 -16.64
N SER A 209 -9.56 -15.53 -17.63
CA SER A 209 -10.21 -15.59 -18.96
C SER A 209 -9.75 -16.78 -19.78
N GLY A 210 -8.55 -17.29 -19.49
CA GLY A 210 -7.93 -18.40 -20.18
C GLY A 210 -8.45 -19.79 -19.76
N VAL A 211 -9.10 -19.93 -18.59
CA VAL A 211 -9.67 -21.21 -18.15
C VAL A 211 -10.79 -21.64 -19.08
N LYS A 212 -10.67 -22.84 -19.65
CA LYS A 212 -11.62 -23.42 -20.58
C LYS A 212 -12.00 -24.82 -20.12
N ILE A 213 -13.27 -25.19 -20.44
CA ILE A 213 -13.80 -26.51 -20.19
C ILE A 213 -14.35 -27.03 -21.49
N GLU A 214 -13.93 -28.22 -21.83
CA GLU A 214 -14.43 -28.97 -22.97
C GLU A 214 -14.98 -30.30 -22.49
N ILE A 215 -16.08 -30.77 -23.07
CA ILE A 215 -16.58 -32.12 -22.84
C ILE A 215 -15.81 -33.03 -23.79
N GLU A 216 -15.01 -33.94 -23.25
CA GLU A 216 -14.21 -34.87 -24.00
C GLU A 216 -15.05 -36.06 -24.48
N SER A 217 -15.89 -36.59 -23.59
CA SER A 217 -16.77 -37.70 -23.91
C SER A 217 -18.06 -37.70 -23.09
N GLY A 218 -19.02 -38.54 -23.50
CA GLY A 218 -20.29 -38.70 -22.79
C GLY A 218 -21.32 -37.60 -23.06
N ASN A 219 -21.13 -36.75 -24.06
CA ASN A 219 -22.12 -35.77 -24.47
C ASN A 219 -23.25 -36.40 -25.30
N LYS A 220 -24.42 -35.72 -25.38
CA LYS A 220 -25.56 -36.15 -26.20
C LYS A 220 -26.14 -37.53 -25.84
N GLN A 221 -26.05 -37.93 -24.57
CA GLN A 221 -26.65 -39.15 -24.06
C GLN A 221 -28.13 -38.92 -23.70
N SER A 222 -28.93 -39.99 -23.86
CA SER A 222 -30.31 -40.04 -23.35
C SER A 222 -30.37 -41.02 -22.18
N ALA A 223 -31.06 -40.66 -21.13
CA ALA A 223 -31.32 -41.52 -19.98
C ALA A 223 -32.79 -41.38 -19.56
N LEU A 224 -33.31 -42.38 -18.90
CA LEU A 224 -34.62 -42.27 -18.22
C LEU A 224 -34.55 -41.28 -17.07
N ILE A 225 -35.65 -40.58 -16.80
CA ILE A 225 -35.72 -39.66 -15.69
C ILE A 225 -35.42 -40.40 -14.39
N GLY A 226 -34.40 -39.94 -13.65
CA GLY A 226 -33.92 -40.56 -12.42
C GLY A 226 -32.96 -41.74 -12.61
N GLY A 227 -32.67 -42.15 -13.85
CA GLY A 227 -31.69 -43.19 -14.16
C GLY A 227 -30.25 -42.64 -14.36
N PRO A 228 -29.24 -43.51 -14.25
CA PRO A 228 -27.84 -43.10 -14.52
C PRO A 228 -27.61 -42.83 -16.00
N LEU A 229 -26.66 -41.99 -16.33
CA LEU A 229 -26.19 -41.82 -17.71
C LEU A 229 -25.51 -43.12 -18.18
N PRO A 230 -25.74 -43.55 -19.44
CA PRO A 230 -25.13 -44.76 -19.99
C PRO A 230 -23.59 -44.76 -19.97
N ASN A 231 -22.99 -43.59 -20.18
CA ASN A 231 -21.54 -43.40 -20.14
C ASN A 231 -21.17 -42.24 -19.24
N PRO A 232 -19.99 -42.24 -18.59
CA PRO A 232 -19.52 -41.13 -17.80
C PRO A 232 -19.33 -39.89 -18.66
N LEU A 233 -19.67 -38.71 -18.08
CA LEU A 233 -19.34 -37.41 -18.64
C LEU A 233 -17.89 -37.10 -18.28
N VAL A 234 -17.03 -36.95 -19.27
CA VAL A 234 -15.63 -36.63 -19.09
C VAL A 234 -15.40 -35.17 -19.53
N PHE A 235 -14.84 -34.38 -18.64
CA PHE A 235 -14.49 -32.99 -18.89
C PHE A 235 -12.98 -32.83 -18.94
N ASN A 236 -12.50 -32.08 -19.92
CA ASN A 236 -11.14 -31.59 -19.96
C ASN A 236 -11.10 -30.12 -19.55
N VAL A 237 -10.38 -29.78 -18.47
CA VAL A 237 -10.20 -28.42 -17.98
C VAL A 237 -8.76 -28.00 -18.22
N TYR A 238 -8.58 -26.90 -18.92
CA TYR A 238 -7.25 -26.39 -19.25
C TYR A 238 -7.19 -24.88 -19.25
N LEU A 239 -5.98 -24.35 -19.02
CA LEU A 239 -5.66 -22.95 -19.26
C LEU A 239 -5.21 -22.78 -20.71
N LYS A 240 -5.93 -21.96 -21.47
CA LYS A 240 -5.54 -21.59 -22.82
C LYS A 240 -4.63 -20.37 -22.77
N GLN A 241 -3.34 -20.56 -23.05
CA GLN A 241 -2.36 -19.49 -23.18
C GLN A 241 -1.84 -19.45 -24.63
N LYS A 242 -2.21 -18.40 -25.38
CA LYS A 242 -1.85 -18.29 -26.81
C LYS A 242 -2.26 -19.55 -27.59
N LYS A 243 -1.29 -20.37 -28.01
CA LYS A 243 -1.51 -21.64 -28.73
C LYS A 243 -1.45 -22.87 -27.83
N ASN A 244 -1.08 -22.73 -26.56
CA ASN A 244 -0.88 -23.84 -25.65
C ASN A 244 -2.14 -24.09 -24.82
N LYS A 245 -2.44 -25.39 -24.60
CA LYS A 245 -3.42 -25.84 -23.61
C LYS A 245 -2.65 -26.48 -22.46
N ILE A 246 -2.71 -25.86 -21.29
CA ILE A 246 -2.06 -26.34 -20.07
C ILE A 246 -3.13 -27.03 -19.23
N PRO A 247 -3.05 -28.36 -18.98
CA PRO A 247 -4.03 -29.06 -18.15
C PRO A 247 -4.09 -28.45 -16.76
N ILE A 248 -5.28 -28.27 -16.21
CA ILE A 248 -5.50 -27.75 -14.87
C ILE A 248 -5.91 -28.90 -13.96
N SER A 249 -5.25 -29.05 -12.82
CA SER A 249 -5.55 -30.03 -11.79
C SER A 249 -6.20 -29.41 -10.57
N GLY A 250 -7.02 -30.21 -9.85
CA GLY A 250 -7.54 -29.84 -8.53
C GLY A 250 -8.68 -28.82 -8.55
N ILE A 251 -9.36 -28.63 -9.69
CA ILE A 251 -10.55 -27.76 -9.77
C ILE A 251 -11.81 -28.55 -9.42
N PRO A 252 -12.58 -28.15 -8.40
CA PRO A 252 -13.89 -28.72 -8.16
C PRO A 252 -14.87 -28.27 -9.25
N ILE A 253 -15.47 -29.23 -9.95
CA ILE A 253 -16.52 -28.96 -10.96
C ILE A 253 -17.87 -29.24 -10.33
N ILE A 254 -18.73 -28.23 -10.22
CA ILE A 254 -20.10 -28.37 -9.78
C ILE A 254 -21.00 -28.35 -11.01
N ILE A 255 -21.66 -29.48 -11.27
CA ILE A 255 -22.66 -29.59 -12.35
C ILE A 255 -24.03 -29.33 -11.73
N LYS A 256 -24.68 -28.23 -12.14
CA LYS A 256 -26.08 -27.95 -11.76
C LYS A 256 -26.99 -28.35 -12.94
N TYR A 257 -27.88 -29.29 -12.71
CA TYR A 257 -28.99 -29.55 -13.60
C TYR A 257 -30.08 -28.52 -13.45
N ILE A 258 -30.40 -27.79 -14.50
CA ILE A 258 -31.63 -26.99 -14.57
C ILE A 258 -32.59 -27.80 -15.47
N SER A 259 -33.64 -28.34 -14.86
CA SER A 259 -34.76 -29.00 -15.55
C SER A 259 -35.47 -27.99 -16.43
N TYR A 260 -35.69 -28.33 -17.67
CA TYR A 260 -36.33 -27.65 -18.81
C TYR A 260 -35.42 -26.86 -19.76
N ILE A 261 -35.01 -27.55 -20.83
CA ILE A 261 -34.76 -27.07 -22.20
C ILE A 261 -33.53 -26.18 -22.46
N THR A 262 -32.77 -25.75 -21.52
CA THR A 262 -31.54 -24.99 -21.83
C THR A 262 -30.32 -25.55 -21.14
N LYS A 263 -29.31 -25.94 -21.95
CA LYS A 263 -27.99 -26.37 -21.49
C LYS A 263 -27.24 -25.19 -20.91
N ILE A 264 -27.23 -25.06 -19.61
CA ILE A 264 -26.31 -24.12 -18.94
C ILE A 264 -25.45 -24.94 -17.99
N ILE A 265 -24.18 -25.11 -18.34
CA ILE A 265 -23.14 -25.55 -17.41
C ILE A 265 -22.65 -24.30 -16.71
N ILE A 266 -23.02 -24.10 -15.46
CA ILE A 266 -22.46 -23.02 -14.63
C ILE A 266 -21.29 -23.61 -13.89
N LEU A 267 -20.09 -23.15 -14.23
CA LEU A 267 -18.89 -23.45 -13.49
C LEU A 267 -18.87 -22.54 -12.26
N ASN A 268 -19.10 -23.09 -11.08
CA ASN A 268 -18.77 -22.43 -9.83
C ASN A 268 -17.39 -22.92 -9.39
N ILE A 269 -16.38 -22.07 -9.56
CA ILE A 269 -15.05 -22.29 -9.00
C ILE A 269 -15.15 -21.91 -7.54
N LEU A 270 -15.30 -22.89 -6.66
CA LEU A 270 -15.48 -22.67 -5.21
C LEU A 270 -14.17 -22.89 -4.46
N ASN A 271 -13.44 -21.81 -4.26
CA ASN A 271 -12.75 -21.60 -2.98
C ASN A 271 -13.34 -20.32 -2.36
N ALA A 272 -14.10 -20.47 -1.28
CA ALA A 272 -14.94 -19.40 -0.71
C ALA A 272 -14.15 -18.13 -0.29
N ASN A 273 -12.85 -18.27 0.00
CA ASN A 273 -11.99 -17.14 0.37
C ASN A 273 -11.48 -16.37 -0.86
N ILE A 274 -11.12 -17.06 -1.93
CA ILE A 274 -10.68 -16.44 -3.20
C ILE A 274 -11.85 -15.69 -3.85
N LEU A 275 -13.04 -16.29 -3.82
CA LEU A 275 -14.25 -15.67 -4.39
C LEU A 275 -14.71 -14.43 -3.62
N LYS A 276 -14.56 -14.37 -2.30
CA LYS A 276 -15.01 -13.22 -1.52
C LYS A 276 -14.22 -11.96 -1.86
N HIS A 277 -12.92 -12.04 -2.01
CA HIS A 277 -12.09 -10.94 -2.48
C HIS A 277 -12.27 -10.67 -3.98
N PHE A 278 -12.48 -11.70 -4.76
CA PHE A 278 -12.66 -11.63 -6.20
C PHE A 278 -14.00 -10.99 -6.60
N PHE A 279 -15.12 -11.31 -5.91
CA PHE A 279 -16.42 -10.67 -6.16
C PHE A 279 -16.44 -9.20 -5.75
N ILE A 280 -15.72 -8.79 -4.72
CA ILE A 280 -15.56 -7.38 -4.37
C ILE A 280 -14.82 -6.63 -5.48
N HIS A 281 -13.82 -7.26 -6.09
CA HIS A 281 -13.06 -6.66 -7.21
C HIS A 281 -13.82 -6.69 -8.54
N LEU A 282 -14.53 -7.76 -8.86
CA LEU A 282 -15.34 -7.87 -10.10
C LEU A 282 -16.59 -6.98 -10.08
N ASN A 283 -17.23 -6.77 -8.93
CA ASN A 283 -18.34 -5.82 -8.80
C ASN A 283 -17.88 -4.37 -8.97
N ASN A 284 -16.63 -4.06 -8.68
CA ASN A 284 -16.03 -2.76 -8.97
C ASN A 284 -15.52 -2.63 -10.42
N MET A 285 -15.29 -3.76 -11.12
CA MET A 285 -14.96 -3.80 -12.54
C MET A 285 -16.27 -3.90 -13.37
N SER A 286 -17.04 -2.84 -13.34
CA SER A 286 -18.34 -2.67 -14.00
C SER A 286 -18.47 -3.40 -15.35
N ARG A 287 -19.55 -4.20 -15.47
CA ARG A 287 -20.23 -4.60 -16.69
C ARG A 287 -19.65 -5.77 -17.47
N PHE A 288 -19.68 -6.96 -16.91
CA PHE A 288 -19.90 -8.13 -17.75
C PHE A 288 -21.42 -8.35 -17.89
N LYS A 289 -21.99 -7.91 -19.02
CA LYS A 289 -23.32 -8.35 -19.43
C LYS A 289 -23.21 -9.82 -19.83
N ILE A 290 -23.70 -10.71 -18.98
CA ILE A 290 -24.07 -12.06 -19.42
C ILE A 290 -25.29 -11.86 -20.32
N LYS A 291 -25.13 -11.99 -21.63
CA LYS A 291 -26.28 -12.11 -22.53
C LYS A 291 -26.94 -13.46 -22.27
N PRO A 292 -28.29 -13.48 -22.21
CA PRO A 292 -29.08 -14.68 -22.04
C PRO A 292 -28.87 -15.68 -23.20
#